data_1f70335908951b9920db33771f724214
#
_entry.id   1f70335908951b9920db33771f724214
#
_cell.length_a   1.000
_cell.length_b   1.000
_cell.length_c   1.000
_cell.angle_alpha   90.00
_cell.angle_beta   90.00
_cell.angle_gamma   90.00
#
_symmetry.space_group_name_H-M   'P 1'
#
loop_
_entity.id
_entity.type
_entity.pdbx_description
1 polymer ?
#
loop_
_entity_poly.entity_id
_entity_poly.type
_entity_poly.pdbx_seq_one_letter_code
_entity_poly.pdbx_strand_id
1 'polypeptide(L)'
;MSTPVGVFGLGFMGATHLKAWAQVSGAHVAALGNPSGRHLDGDFTDVAGNVGDQTPLKVDMSAVQAFHTLDEMLAGDTVSVVDLCTPTHVHAQQTIAALEAGKHVICEKPMARTSAEARRMIDAARAADRLL
;
A
#
# COMPACT_ATOMS: atom_id res chain seq x y z
N MET A 1 15.12 -0.75 15.05
CA MET A 1 13.77 -1.24 14.65
C MET A 1 13.47 -0.76 13.24
N SER A 2 12.76 -1.55 12.46
CA SER A 2 12.40 -1.23 11.08
C SER A 2 10.87 -1.15 10.96
N THR A 3 10.35 -0.12 10.30
CA THR A 3 8.90 0.11 10.15
C THR A 3 8.30 -0.88 9.15
N PRO A 4 7.32 -1.72 9.55
CA PRO A 4 6.69 -2.66 8.64
C PRO A 4 5.67 -1.96 7.74
N VAL A 5 5.78 -2.18 6.43
CA VAL A 5 4.94 -1.58 5.40
C VAL A 5 4.13 -2.65 4.67
N GLY A 6 2.86 -2.38 4.44
CA GLY A 6 2.02 -3.17 3.56
C GLY A 6 1.74 -2.41 2.26
N VAL A 7 2.00 -3.04 1.12
CA VAL A 7 1.64 -2.47 -0.19
C VAL A 7 0.35 -3.12 -0.66
N PHE A 8 -0.68 -2.33 -0.88
CA PHE A 8 -2.00 -2.79 -1.32
C PHE A 8 -2.35 -2.22 -2.70
N GLY A 9 -2.61 -3.11 -3.65
CA GLY A 9 -2.71 -2.81 -5.07
C GLY A 9 -1.39 -3.10 -5.79
N LEU A 10 -1.32 -4.25 -6.45
CA LEU A 10 -0.08 -4.82 -6.99
C LEU A 10 -0.02 -4.76 -8.53
N GLY A 11 -0.46 -3.63 -9.09
CA GLY A 11 -0.25 -3.30 -10.49
C GLY A 11 1.12 -2.64 -10.73
N PHE A 12 1.22 -1.89 -11.81
CA PHE A 12 2.45 -1.20 -12.19
C PHE A 12 2.99 -0.26 -11.09
N MET A 13 2.13 0.57 -10.49
CA MET A 13 2.56 1.48 -9.42
C MET A 13 2.93 0.73 -8.14
N GLY A 14 2.21 -0.34 -7.79
CA GLY A 14 2.59 -1.19 -6.67
C GLY A 14 3.98 -1.80 -6.84
N ALA A 15 4.29 -2.33 -8.02
CA ALA A 15 5.63 -2.83 -8.34
C ALA A 15 6.69 -1.72 -8.27
N THR A 16 6.39 -0.51 -8.74
CA THR A 16 7.29 0.65 -8.66
C THR A 16 7.56 1.05 -7.21
N HIS A 17 6.54 1.08 -6.36
CA HIS A 17 6.68 1.39 -4.94
C HIS A 17 7.48 0.29 -4.21
N LEU A 18 7.27 -0.98 -4.52
CA LEU A 18 8.06 -2.06 -3.94
C LEU A 18 9.56 -1.93 -4.23
N LYS A 19 9.93 -1.53 -5.45
CA LYS A 19 11.32 -1.22 -5.79
C LYS A 19 11.87 -0.02 -4.99
N ALA A 20 11.05 1.00 -4.78
CA ALA A 20 11.43 2.16 -3.97
C ALA A 20 11.58 1.76 -2.49
N TRP A 21 10.67 0.98 -1.94
CA TRP A 21 10.75 0.49 -0.55
C TRP A 21 12.02 -0.31 -0.28
N ALA A 22 12.49 -1.09 -1.25
CA ALA A 22 13.75 -1.84 -1.13
C ALA A 22 14.99 -0.95 -0.91
N GLN A 23 14.88 0.36 -1.21
CA GLN A 23 15.95 1.34 -1.05
C GLN A 23 15.78 2.21 0.20
N VAL A 24 14.68 2.09 0.93
CA VAL A 24 14.41 2.90 2.12
C VAL A 24 15.03 2.25 3.34
N SER A 25 16.01 2.94 3.96
CA SER A 25 16.56 2.50 5.24
C SER A 25 15.55 2.74 6.38
N GLY A 26 15.44 1.79 7.28
CA GLY A 26 14.54 1.90 8.44
C GLY A 26 13.09 1.48 8.17
N ALA A 27 12.78 0.95 6.99
CA ALA A 27 11.50 0.33 6.66
C ALA A 27 11.71 -1.00 5.93
N HIS A 28 10.71 -1.87 5.95
CA HIS A 28 10.69 -3.11 5.18
C HIS A 28 9.26 -3.47 4.78
N VAL A 29 9.13 -4.11 3.63
CA VAL A 29 7.84 -4.64 3.20
C VAL A 29 7.51 -5.89 4.02
N ALA A 30 6.43 -5.83 4.78
CA ALA A 30 5.94 -6.91 5.63
C ALA A 30 4.68 -7.58 5.06
N ALA A 31 3.98 -6.91 4.13
CA ALA A 31 2.75 -7.43 3.55
C ALA A 31 2.55 -6.98 2.11
N LEU A 32 1.96 -7.87 1.31
CA LEU A 32 1.40 -7.58 -0.01
C LEU A 32 -0.10 -7.83 0.01
N GLY A 33 -0.87 -6.96 -0.63
CA GLY A 33 -2.32 -7.12 -0.73
C GLY A 33 -2.85 -6.85 -2.13
N ASN A 34 -3.71 -7.74 -2.63
CA ASN A 34 -4.37 -7.55 -3.92
C ASN A 34 -5.67 -8.37 -4.01
N PRO A 35 -6.83 -7.72 -4.25
CA PRO A 35 -8.11 -8.42 -4.33
C PRO A 35 -8.19 -9.48 -5.43
N SER A 36 -7.47 -9.29 -6.54
CA SER A 36 -7.43 -10.26 -7.63
C SER A 36 -6.58 -11.50 -7.34
N GLY A 37 -5.77 -11.47 -6.28
CA GLY A 37 -4.78 -12.49 -5.98
C GLY A 37 -3.50 -12.44 -6.84
N ARG A 38 -3.45 -11.60 -7.88
CA ARG A 38 -2.26 -11.48 -8.73
C ARG A 38 -1.10 -10.90 -7.95
N HIS A 39 0.09 -11.44 -8.20
CA HIS A 39 1.38 -11.04 -7.62
C HIS A 39 1.50 -11.23 -6.09
N LEU A 40 0.56 -11.93 -5.46
CA LEU A 40 0.66 -12.28 -4.03
C LEU A 40 1.76 -13.32 -3.75
N ASP A 41 2.27 -13.96 -4.80
CA ASP A 41 3.46 -14.83 -4.77
C ASP A 41 4.79 -14.06 -4.82
N GLY A 42 4.73 -12.72 -4.98
CA GLY A 42 5.91 -11.86 -5.08
C GLY A 42 6.54 -11.80 -6.48
N ASP A 43 5.97 -12.46 -7.47
CA ASP A 43 6.47 -12.43 -8.85
C ASP A 43 5.80 -11.33 -9.67
N PHE A 44 6.58 -10.30 -10.02
CA PHE A 44 6.16 -9.15 -10.83
C PHE A 44 6.84 -9.11 -12.19
N THR A 45 7.36 -10.24 -12.67
CA THR A 45 8.14 -10.28 -13.92
C THR A 45 7.29 -10.00 -15.17
N ASP A 46 5.97 -10.15 -15.08
CA ASP A 46 5.01 -9.82 -16.14
C ASP A 46 4.50 -8.37 -16.08
N VAL A 47 4.86 -7.61 -15.04
CA VAL A 47 4.42 -6.22 -14.90
C VAL A 47 5.28 -5.32 -15.76
N ALA A 48 4.65 -4.67 -16.74
CA ALA A 48 5.28 -3.69 -17.62
C ALA A 48 4.73 -2.29 -17.35
N GLY A 49 5.57 -1.29 -17.55
CA GLY A 49 5.21 0.13 -17.42
C GLY A 49 6.17 1.00 -18.22
N ASN A 50 6.00 2.31 -18.13
CA ASN A 50 6.78 3.29 -18.88
C ASN A 50 7.47 4.33 -17.97
N VAL A 51 7.49 4.11 -16.68
CA VAL A 51 8.10 5.03 -15.69
C VAL A 51 8.99 4.23 -14.73
N GLY A 52 10.14 4.80 -14.39
CA GLY A 52 11.07 4.23 -13.43
C GLY A 52 11.91 3.07 -13.98
N ASP A 53 12.52 2.33 -13.09
CA ASP A 53 13.33 1.15 -13.40
C ASP A 53 12.44 0.00 -13.88
N GLN A 54 12.71 -0.48 -15.10
CA GLN A 54 11.98 -1.56 -15.75
C GLN A 54 12.58 -2.95 -15.49
N THR A 55 13.55 -3.08 -14.59
CA THR A 55 14.11 -4.38 -14.20
C THR A 55 13.01 -5.27 -13.61
N PRO A 56 12.90 -6.54 -14.02
CA PRO A 56 11.95 -7.47 -13.44
C PRO A 56 12.10 -7.57 -11.92
N LEU A 57 10.98 -7.52 -11.20
CA LEU A 57 10.94 -7.56 -9.74
C LEU A 57 10.45 -8.92 -9.25
N LYS A 58 11.18 -9.47 -8.29
CA LYS A 58 10.72 -10.58 -7.43
C LYS A 58 10.92 -10.19 -5.98
N VAL A 59 9.87 -10.37 -5.17
CA VAL A 59 9.90 -10.14 -3.73
C VAL A 59 10.10 -11.48 -3.02
N ASP A 60 11.05 -11.54 -2.11
CA ASP A 60 11.20 -12.71 -1.24
C ASP A 60 10.06 -12.77 -0.23
N MET A 61 9.17 -13.72 -0.41
CA MET A 61 7.98 -13.89 0.43
C MET A 61 8.24 -14.64 1.75
N SER A 62 9.47 -15.01 2.07
CA SER A 62 9.78 -15.77 3.29
C SER A 62 9.39 -15.06 4.60
N ALA A 63 9.36 -13.73 4.59
CA ALA A 63 8.97 -12.88 5.74
C ALA A 63 7.83 -11.89 5.39
N VAL A 64 7.14 -12.09 4.27
CA VAL A 64 6.07 -11.22 3.78
C VAL A 64 4.74 -11.96 3.78
N GLN A 65 3.72 -11.35 4.39
CA GLN A 65 2.37 -11.92 4.41
C GLN A 65 1.58 -11.47 3.18
N ALA A 66 0.72 -12.34 2.68
CA ALA A 66 -0.15 -12.08 1.53
C ALA A 66 -1.61 -11.97 1.98
N PHE A 67 -2.32 -10.95 1.49
CA PHE A 67 -3.72 -10.67 1.83
C PHE A 67 -4.57 -10.45 0.58
N HIS A 68 -5.77 -10.99 0.56
CA HIS A 68 -6.73 -10.76 -0.53
C HIS A 68 -7.58 -9.50 -0.31
N THR A 69 -7.75 -9.08 0.94
CA THR A 69 -8.53 -7.89 1.27
C THR A 69 -7.72 -6.92 2.13
N LEU A 70 -8.08 -5.63 2.05
CA LEU A 70 -7.49 -4.62 2.91
C LEU A 70 -7.86 -4.86 4.37
N ASP A 71 -9.10 -5.27 4.63
CA ASP A 71 -9.58 -5.55 5.99
C ASP A 71 -8.75 -6.63 6.68
N GLU A 72 -8.38 -7.69 5.96
CA GLU A 72 -7.47 -8.72 6.48
C GLU A 72 -6.09 -8.15 6.84
N MET A 73 -5.53 -7.30 5.96
CA MET A 73 -4.24 -6.65 6.22
C MET A 73 -4.30 -5.71 7.43
N LEU A 74 -5.44 -5.04 7.65
CA LEU A 74 -5.64 -4.07 8.74
C LEU A 74 -5.95 -4.73 10.08
N ALA A 75 -6.47 -5.97 10.09
CA ALA A 75 -6.97 -6.63 11.30
C ALA A 75 -5.89 -6.97 12.33
N GLY A 76 -4.61 -6.95 11.94
CA GLY A 76 -3.50 -7.31 12.82
C GLY A 76 -2.42 -6.23 12.92
N ASP A 77 -1.32 -6.63 13.53
CA ASP A 77 -0.15 -5.76 13.75
C ASP A 77 0.97 -6.00 12.74
N THR A 78 0.66 -6.66 11.62
CA THR A 78 1.65 -6.97 10.56
C THR A 78 2.26 -5.71 9.96
N VAL A 79 1.47 -4.65 9.83
CA VAL A 79 1.90 -3.39 9.22
C VAL A 79 1.61 -2.18 10.10
N SER A 80 2.49 -1.18 10.04
CA SER A 80 2.30 0.14 10.65
C SER A 80 1.98 1.21 9.62
N VAL A 81 2.39 0.99 8.39
CA VAL A 81 2.14 1.86 7.25
C VAL A 81 1.46 1.05 6.15
N VAL A 82 0.41 1.61 5.55
CA VAL A 82 -0.24 1.05 4.37
C VAL A 82 0.03 1.97 3.18
N ASP A 83 0.58 1.41 2.13
CA ASP A 83 0.87 2.07 0.86
C ASP A 83 -0.18 1.64 -0.17
N LEU A 84 -1.10 2.56 -0.50
CA LEU A 84 -2.26 2.31 -1.37
C LEU A 84 -1.94 2.68 -2.82
N CYS A 85 -1.74 1.66 -3.65
CA CYS A 85 -1.52 1.75 -5.10
C CYS A 85 -2.74 1.25 -5.90
N THR A 86 -3.93 1.45 -5.36
CA THR A 86 -5.21 1.02 -5.91
C THR A 86 -5.81 2.06 -6.87
N PRO A 87 -6.90 1.75 -7.58
CA PRO A 87 -7.61 2.73 -8.40
C PRO A 87 -8.19 3.88 -7.57
N THR A 88 -8.21 5.08 -8.15
CA THR A 88 -8.60 6.33 -7.45
C THR A 88 -9.98 6.27 -6.78
N HIS A 89 -10.94 5.56 -7.39
CA HIS A 89 -12.31 5.51 -6.87
C HIS A 89 -12.46 4.81 -5.51
N VAL A 90 -11.45 4.05 -5.07
CA VAL A 90 -11.44 3.39 -3.75
C VAL A 90 -10.50 4.08 -2.75
N HIS A 91 -9.72 5.07 -3.16
CA HIS A 91 -8.71 5.71 -2.30
C HIS A 91 -9.32 6.27 -1.01
N ALA A 92 -10.40 7.02 -1.09
CA ALA A 92 -10.98 7.65 0.10
C ALA A 92 -11.44 6.62 1.13
N GLN A 93 -12.17 5.60 0.69
CA GLN A 93 -12.65 4.54 1.56
C GLN A 93 -11.52 3.76 2.20
N GLN A 94 -10.53 3.35 1.40
CA GLN A 94 -9.39 2.55 1.86
C GLN A 94 -8.48 3.34 2.80
N THR A 95 -8.21 4.61 2.49
CA THR A 95 -7.41 5.49 3.33
C THR A 95 -8.07 5.70 4.69
N ILE A 96 -9.37 6.01 4.73
CA ILE A 96 -10.10 6.22 5.97
C ILE A 96 -10.09 4.93 6.81
N ALA A 97 -10.36 3.77 6.21
CA ALA A 97 -10.32 2.49 6.92
C ALA A 97 -8.95 2.20 7.53
N ALA A 98 -7.86 2.45 6.79
CA ALA A 98 -6.51 2.23 7.29
C ALA A 98 -6.15 3.19 8.45
N LEU A 99 -6.53 4.46 8.33
CA LEU A 99 -6.31 5.47 9.39
C LEU A 99 -7.10 5.12 10.66
N GLU A 100 -8.37 4.74 10.53
CA GLU A 100 -9.22 4.29 11.64
C GLU A 100 -8.71 3.01 12.30
N ALA A 101 -8.05 2.14 11.54
CA ALA A 101 -7.32 0.98 12.07
C ALA A 101 -5.98 1.35 12.72
N GLY A 102 -5.66 2.63 12.85
CA GLY A 102 -4.44 3.12 13.51
C GLY A 102 -3.18 3.03 12.66
N LYS A 103 -3.29 2.86 11.35
CA LYS A 103 -2.14 2.78 10.44
C LYS A 103 -1.83 4.15 9.84
N HIS A 104 -0.56 4.44 9.58
CA HIS A 104 -0.16 5.52 8.68
C HIS A 104 -0.46 5.13 7.24
N VAL A 105 -0.72 6.11 6.37
CA VAL A 105 -1.10 5.85 4.98
C VAL A 105 -0.27 6.66 4.01
N ILE A 106 0.18 6.00 2.97
CA ILE A 106 0.65 6.61 1.73
C ILE A 106 -0.41 6.27 0.69
N CYS A 107 -0.96 7.28 0.03
CA CYS A 107 -1.99 7.10 -0.97
C CYS A 107 -1.51 7.65 -2.31
N GLU A 108 -1.58 6.82 -3.36
CA GLU A 108 -1.24 7.28 -4.71
C GLU A 108 -2.15 8.43 -5.18
N LYS A 109 -1.60 9.22 -6.09
CA LYS A 109 -2.32 10.31 -6.75
C LYS A 109 -3.31 9.76 -7.82
N PRO A 110 -4.36 10.49 -8.13
CA PRO A 110 -4.89 11.60 -7.35
C PRO A 110 -5.44 11.11 -6.01
N MET A 111 -5.32 11.94 -4.98
CA MET A 111 -5.71 11.58 -3.61
C MET A 111 -7.14 11.05 -3.52
N ALA A 112 -8.07 11.69 -4.23
CA ALA A 112 -9.48 11.35 -4.28
C ALA A 112 -10.11 11.86 -5.58
N ARG A 113 -11.36 11.48 -5.85
CA ARG A 113 -12.11 11.96 -7.00
C ARG A 113 -12.70 13.36 -6.80
N THR A 114 -12.94 13.74 -5.54
CA THR A 114 -13.52 15.03 -5.17
C THR A 114 -12.80 15.65 -3.99
N SER A 115 -12.89 16.98 -3.86
CA SER A 115 -12.36 17.70 -2.70
C SER A 115 -13.06 17.30 -1.41
N ALA A 116 -14.33 16.93 -1.46
CA ALA A 116 -15.07 16.46 -0.29
C ALA A 116 -14.53 15.12 0.22
N GLU A 117 -14.22 14.18 -0.67
CA GLU A 117 -13.55 12.92 -0.32
C GLU A 117 -12.17 13.18 0.30
N ALA A 118 -11.35 14.04 -0.33
CA ALA A 118 -10.02 14.39 0.18
C ALA A 118 -10.08 15.02 1.58
N ARG A 119 -11.04 15.89 1.84
CA ARG A 119 -11.24 16.49 3.18
C ARG A 119 -11.55 15.43 4.24
N ARG A 120 -12.43 14.47 3.93
CA ARG A 120 -12.74 13.36 4.85
C ARG A 120 -11.50 12.52 5.17
N MET A 121 -10.63 12.29 4.19
CA MET A 121 -9.37 11.59 4.40
C MET A 121 -8.44 12.35 5.36
N ILE A 122 -8.31 13.68 5.17
CA ILE A 122 -7.50 14.54 6.04
C ILE A 122 -8.08 14.57 7.46
N ASP A 123 -9.40 14.69 7.58
CA ASP A 123 -10.07 14.71 8.89
C ASP A 123 -9.90 13.37 9.63
N ALA A 124 -9.97 12.24 8.91
CA ALA A 124 -9.71 10.93 9.48
C ALA A 124 -8.25 10.79 9.97
N ALA A 125 -7.28 11.32 9.21
CA ALA A 125 -5.88 11.31 9.60
C ALA A 125 -5.65 12.11 10.91
N ARG A 126 -6.26 13.29 11.01
CA ARG A 126 -6.20 14.11 12.22
C ARG A 126 -6.87 13.43 13.42
N ALA A 127 -8.06 12.86 13.22
CA ALA A 127 -8.80 12.18 14.28
C ALA A 127 -8.07 10.95 14.81
N ALA A 128 -7.40 10.21 13.94
CA ALA A 128 -6.63 9.03 14.29
C ALA A 128 -5.22 9.35 14.82
N ASP A 129 -4.75 10.58 14.73
CA ASP A 129 -3.36 10.97 15.01
C ASP A 129 -2.38 10.13 14.18
N ARG A 130 -2.63 10.05 12.87
CA ARG A 130 -1.82 9.30 11.91
C ARG A 130 -1.43 10.17 10.72
N LEU A 131 -0.34 9.80 10.08
CA LEU A 131 0.15 10.50 8.88
C LEU A 131 -0.61 10.01 7.64
N LEU A 132 -0.90 10.95 6.75
CA LEU A 132 -1.42 10.74 5.41
C LEU A 132 -0.59 11.58 4.42
#